data_0f907f4bfe0ea994efd84e1ad88da988
#
_entry.id   0f907f4bfe0ea994efd84e1ad88da988
#
_cell.length_a   1.000
_cell.length_b   1.000
_cell.length_c   1.000
_cell.angle_alpha   90.00
_cell.angle_beta   90.00
_cell.angle_gamma   90.00
#
_symmetry.space_group_name_H-M   'P 1'
#
loop_
_entity.id
_entity.type
_entity.pdbx_description
1 polymer ?
#
loop_
_entity_poly.entity_id
_entity_poly.type
_entity_poly.pdbx_seq_one_letter_code
_entity_poly.pdbx_strand_id
1 'polypeptide(L)'
;LSQATVDVMRRSELSDLASSDPRLSRALWQVSLRAFHRSEEHALVLARHGAVERVVAFLVDFAARTGAGSAFELPMTRQDLADYLGLTIHTVSRTLSQLEASGLIEARSSRVVRLLQPELLEGMLQ
;
A
#
# COMPACT_ATOMS: atom_id res chain seq x y z
N LEU A 1 -12.25 -3.25 4.53
CA LEU A 1 -11.97 -3.68 3.15
C LEU A 1 -13.17 -3.46 2.24
N SER A 2 -12.90 -3.17 0.97
CA SER A 2 -13.96 -3.02 -0.03
C SER A 2 -14.52 -4.38 -0.44
N GLN A 3 -15.77 -4.36 -0.91
CA GLN A 3 -16.41 -5.55 -1.48
C GLN A 3 -15.74 -5.91 -2.82
N ALA A 4 -15.45 -7.19 -3.04
CA ALA A 4 -14.82 -7.68 -4.26
C ALA A 4 -15.46 -8.99 -4.72
N THR A 5 -15.47 -9.21 -6.05
CA THR A 5 -15.83 -10.49 -6.67
C THR A 5 -14.57 -11.23 -7.08
N VAL A 6 -14.47 -12.51 -6.74
CA VAL A 6 -13.28 -13.33 -6.98
C VAL A 6 -13.66 -14.61 -7.69
N ASP A 7 -12.96 -14.90 -8.79
CA ASP A 7 -13.03 -16.20 -9.47
C ASP A 7 -11.91 -17.10 -8.95
N VAL A 8 -12.25 -18.37 -8.73
CA VAL A 8 -11.32 -19.37 -8.19
C VAL A 8 -11.06 -20.47 -9.21
N MET A 9 -9.78 -20.78 -9.43
CA MET A 9 -9.32 -21.83 -10.32
C MET A 9 -8.29 -22.71 -9.60
N ARG A 10 -8.26 -24.00 -9.89
CA ARG A 10 -7.24 -24.90 -9.36
C ARG A 10 -5.87 -24.58 -9.96
N ARG A 11 -4.83 -24.66 -9.13
CA ARG A 11 -3.45 -24.41 -9.58
C ARG A 11 -3.03 -25.34 -10.73
N SER A 12 -3.43 -26.62 -10.69
CA SER A 12 -3.15 -27.59 -11.75
C SER A 12 -3.78 -27.20 -13.08
N GLU A 13 -5.03 -26.74 -13.07
CA GLU A 13 -5.73 -26.28 -14.28
C GLU A 13 -5.04 -25.05 -14.88
N LEU A 14 -4.66 -24.11 -14.06
CA LEU A 14 -3.94 -22.90 -14.49
C LEU A 14 -2.57 -23.25 -15.07
N SER A 15 -1.84 -24.15 -14.43
CA SER A 15 -0.54 -24.63 -14.90
C SER A 15 -0.64 -25.33 -16.26
N ASP A 16 -1.65 -26.19 -16.46
CA ASP A 16 -1.89 -26.88 -17.72
C ASP A 16 -2.22 -25.90 -18.85
N LEU A 17 -3.09 -24.92 -18.58
CA LEU A 17 -3.41 -23.85 -19.54
C LEU A 17 -2.19 -23.00 -19.90
N ALA A 18 -1.37 -22.63 -18.92
CA ALA A 18 -0.14 -21.87 -19.15
C ALA A 18 0.87 -22.63 -19.99
N SER A 19 0.95 -23.96 -19.83
CA SER A 19 1.85 -24.82 -20.62
C SER A 19 1.46 -24.88 -22.09
N SER A 20 0.18 -24.70 -22.41
CA SER A 20 -0.34 -24.78 -23.79
C SER A 20 -0.50 -23.41 -24.48
N ASP A 21 -0.52 -22.30 -23.74
CA ASP A 21 -0.69 -20.96 -24.29
C ASP A 21 0.46 -20.03 -23.85
N PRO A 22 1.37 -19.65 -24.78
CA PRO A 22 2.47 -18.74 -24.47
C PRO A 22 2.03 -17.35 -24.01
N ARG A 23 0.86 -16.87 -24.44
CA ARG A 23 0.34 -15.56 -24.03
C ARG A 23 -0.11 -15.58 -22.57
N LEU A 24 -0.76 -16.66 -22.16
CA LEU A 24 -1.16 -16.86 -20.77
C LEU A 24 0.06 -17.01 -19.86
N SER A 25 1.05 -17.79 -20.27
CA SER A 25 2.30 -17.94 -19.55
C SER A 25 3.01 -16.61 -19.31
N ARG A 26 3.08 -15.77 -20.34
CA ARG A 26 3.67 -14.43 -20.25
C ARG A 26 2.88 -13.51 -19.31
N ALA A 27 1.55 -13.54 -19.38
CA ALA A 27 0.69 -12.75 -18.50
C ALA A 27 0.86 -13.15 -17.03
N LEU A 28 0.92 -14.44 -16.73
CA LEU A 28 1.17 -14.96 -15.39
C LEU A 28 2.55 -14.57 -14.87
N TRP A 29 3.56 -14.61 -15.73
CA TRP A 29 4.91 -14.16 -15.38
C TRP A 29 4.92 -12.67 -14.99
N GLN A 30 4.27 -11.81 -15.76
CA GLN A 30 4.17 -10.39 -15.45
C GLN A 30 3.43 -10.11 -14.14
N VAL A 31 2.33 -10.84 -13.86
CA VAL A 31 1.61 -10.74 -12.59
C VAL A 31 2.48 -11.18 -11.42
N SER A 32 3.23 -12.29 -11.59
CA SER A 32 4.14 -12.80 -10.56
C SER A 32 5.28 -11.82 -10.26
N LEU A 33 5.86 -11.20 -11.28
CA LEU A 33 6.89 -10.17 -11.09
C LEU A 33 6.36 -8.96 -10.33
N ARG A 34 5.16 -8.48 -10.67
CA ARG A 34 4.54 -7.37 -9.95
C ARG A 34 4.24 -7.71 -8.48
N ALA A 35 3.77 -8.94 -8.22
CA ALA A 35 3.53 -9.41 -6.86
C ALA A 35 4.83 -9.50 -6.07
N PHE A 36 5.91 -9.99 -6.68
CA PHE A 36 7.23 -10.06 -6.08
C PHE A 36 7.77 -8.66 -5.71
N HIS A 37 7.71 -7.71 -6.62
CA HIS A 37 8.12 -6.32 -6.35
C HIS A 37 7.34 -5.69 -5.20
N ARG A 38 6.02 -5.88 -5.15
CA ARG A 38 5.20 -5.39 -4.04
C ARG A 38 5.59 -6.02 -2.71
N SER A 39 5.95 -7.30 -2.71
CA SER A 39 6.43 -8.00 -1.52
C SER A 39 7.77 -7.45 -1.04
N GLU A 40 8.70 -7.14 -1.95
CA GLU A 40 9.97 -6.51 -1.61
C GLU A 40 9.77 -5.10 -1.03
N GLU A 41 8.91 -4.30 -1.65
CA GLU A 41 8.57 -2.95 -1.16
C GLU A 41 7.97 -3.00 0.24
N HIS A 42 7.07 -3.95 0.51
CA HIS A 42 6.50 -4.15 1.84
C HIS A 42 7.57 -4.54 2.87
N ALA A 43 8.48 -5.42 2.52
CA ALA A 43 9.60 -5.79 3.39
C ALA A 43 10.50 -4.59 3.72
N LEU A 44 10.76 -3.70 2.75
CA LEU A 44 11.51 -2.47 2.96
C LEU A 44 10.79 -1.51 3.92
N VAL A 45 9.46 -1.37 3.79
CA VAL A 45 8.66 -0.56 4.70
C VAL A 45 8.76 -1.09 6.14
N LEU A 46 8.65 -2.40 6.33
CA LEU A 46 8.77 -3.03 7.65
C LEU A 46 10.17 -2.92 8.25
N ALA A 47 11.20 -2.82 7.41
CA ALA A 47 12.59 -2.65 7.85
C ALA A 47 12.90 -1.23 8.33
N ARG A 48 12.03 -0.26 8.11
CA ARG A 48 12.24 1.11 8.59
C ARG A 48 12.10 1.19 10.11
N HIS A 49 12.95 2.01 10.71
CA HIS A 49 13.08 2.03 12.17
C HIS A 49 11.96 2.77 12.89
N GLY A 50 11.42 3.83 12.33
CA GLY A 50 10.43 4.70 12.98
C GLY A 50 9.00 4.45 12.52
N ALA A 51 8.05 4.59 13.44
CA ALA A 51 6.63 4.53 13.13
C ALA A 51 6.23 5.59 12.10
N VAL A 52 6.75 6.80 12.23
CA VAL A 52 6.51 7.90 11.30
C VAL A 52 6.96 7.53 9.89
N GLU A 53 8.18 7.02 9.75
CA GLU A 53 8.72 6.59 8.46
C GLU A 53 7.88 5.51 7.80
N ARG A 54 7.40 4.53 8.57
CA ARG A 54 6.54 3.46 8.06
C ARG A 54 5.21 3.99 7.52
N VAL A 55 4.57 4.88 8.26
CA VAL A 55 3.31 5.50 7.86
C VAL A 55 3.53 6.39 6.63
N VAL A 56 4.55 7.22 6.63
CA VAL A 56 4.87 8.11 5.50
C VAL A 56 5.18 7.30 4.25
N ALA A 57 6.02 6.27 4.36
CA ALA A 57 6.35 5.40 3.22
C ALA A 57 5.10 4.75 2.61
N PHE A 58 4.17 4.29 3.45
CA PHE A 58 2.90 3.75 3.00
C PHE A 58 2.06 4.78 2.25
N LEU A 59 1.89 5.98 2.82
CA LEU A 59 1.05 7.02 2.22
C LEU A 59 1.61 7.49 0.87
N VAL A 60 2.90 7.71 0.78
CA VAL A 60 3.58 8.13 -0.46
C VAL A 60 3.46 7.05 -1.53
N ASP A 61 3.76 5.82 -1.19
CA ASP A 61 3.66 4.69 -2.10
C ASP A 61 2.22 4.44 -2.57
N PHE A 62 1.26 4.49 -1.67
CA PHE A 62 -0.15 4.31 -2.01
C PHE A 62 -0.64 5.41 -2.96
N ALA A 63 -0.30 6.67 -2.71
CA ALA A 63 -0.64 7.79 -3.59
C ALA A 63 -0.05 7.61 -4.99
N ALA A 64 1.21 7.18 -5.08
CA ALA A 64 1.88 6.94 -6.35
C ALA A 64 1.23 5.80 -7.14
N ARG A 65 0.88 4.71 -6.48
CA ARG A 65 0.28 3.54 -7.15
C ARG A 65 -1.14 3.75 -7.61
N THR A 66 -1.93 4.51 -6.87
CA THR A 66 -3.34 4.75 -7.24
C THR A 66 -3.51 5.85 -8.28
N GLY A 67 -2.49 6.66 -8.51
CA GLY A 67 -2.57 7.80 -9.43
C GLY A 67 -3.61 8.84 -9.02
N ALA A 68 -4.05 8.81 -7.76
CA ALA A 68 -5.14 9.64 -7.26
C ALA A 68 -4.73 11.09 -6.97
N GLY A 69 -3.53 11.50 -7.38
CA GLY A 69 -3.00 12.81 -7.05
C GLY A 69 -2.72 12.96 -5.56
N SER A 70 -3.12 14.08 -4.99
CA SER A 70 -2.82 14.40 -3.59
C SER A 70 -3.86 13.89 -2.58
N ALA A 71 -5.04 13.46 -3.02
CA ALA A 71 -6.13 13.01 -2.14
C ALA A 71 -6.60 11.62 -2.54
N PHE A 72 -6.77 10.73 -1.56
CA PHE A 72 -7.18 9.36 -1.79
C PHE A 72 -7.95 8.79 -0.59
N GLU A 73 -8.76 7.79 -0.86
CA GLU A 73 -9.43 7.01 0.16
C GLU A 73 -8.66 5.71 0.41
N LEU A 74 -8.35 5.45 1.67
CA LEU A 74 -7.74 4.18 2.07
C LEU A 74 -8.79 3.07 2.04
N PRO A 75 -8.54 1.96 1.32
CA PRO A 75 -9.48 0.84 1.22
C PRO A 75 -9.50 -0.04 2.48
N MET A 76 -8.82 0.36 3.53
CA MET A 76 -8.62 -0.39 4.77
C MET A 76 -8.88 0.48 5.99
N THR A 77 -9.17 -0.18 7.12
CA THR A 77 -9.31 0.50 8.40
C THR A 77 -7.95 0.87 8.98
N ARG A 78 -7.94 1.70 10.01
CA ARG A 78 -6.71 2.03 10.74
C ARG A 78 -6.10 0.81 11.44
N GLN A 79 -6.92 -0.12 11.88
CA GLN A 79 -6.45 -1.39 12.45
C GLN A 79 -5.74 -2.23 11.39
N ASP A 80 -6.32 -2.36 10.20
CA ASP A 80 -5.70 -3.08 9.09
C ASP A 80 -4.37 -2.43 8.69
N LEU A 81 -4.32 -1.11 8.66
CA LEU A 81 -3.08 -0.37 8.37
C LEU A 81 -2.02 -0.61 9.45
N ALA A 82 -2.42 -0.60 10.71
CA ALA A 82 -1.51 -0.89 11.82
C ALA A 82 -0.94 -2.30 11.71
N ASP A 83 -1.79 -3.29 11.44
CA ASP A 83 -1.36 -4.68 11.26
C ASP A 83 -0.39 -4.82 10.08
N TYR A 84 -0.70 -4.16 8.96
CA TYR A 84 0.17 -4.16 7.77
C TYR A 84 1.55 -3.54 8.05
N LEU A 85 1.60 -2.47 8.85
CA LEU A 85 2.84 -1.74 9.16
C LEU A 85 3.59 -2.30 10.38
N GLY A 86 3.04 -3.30 11.05
CA GLY A 86 3.63 -3.83 12.27
C GLY A 86 3.60 -2.84 13.44
N LEU A 87 2.54 -2.04 13.51
CA LEU A 87 2.32 -1.02 14.53
C LEU A 87 1.01 -1.28 15.29
N THR A 88 0.79 -0.55 16.38
CA THR A 88 -0.51 -0.53 17.05
C THR A 88 -1.42 0.53 16.43
N ILE A 89 -2.74 0.37 16.56
CA ILE A 89 -3.70 1.36 16.08
C ILE A 89 -3.47 2.74 16.73
N HIS A 90 -3.09 2.76 18.00
CA HIS A 90 -2.79 4.01 18.71
C HIS A 90 -1.57 4.72 18.13
N THR A 91 -0.53 3.97 17.77
CA THR A 91 0.67 4.51 17.13
C THR A 91 0.35 5.08 15.75
N VAL A 92 -0.42 4.37 14.94
CA VAL A 92 -0.86 4.86 13.62
C VAL A 92 -1.67 6.15 13.76
N SER A 93 -2.66 6.16 14.66
CA SER A 93 -3.52 7.33 14.87
C SER A 93 -2.72 8.53 15.38
N ARG A 94 -1.80 8.32 16.31
CA ARG A 94 -0.91 9.38 16.81
C ARG A 94 -0.02 9.92 15.72
N THR A 95 0.56 9.06 14.91
CA THR A 95 1.44 9.46 13.80
C THR A 95 0.70 10.28 12.76
N LEU A 96 -0.50 9.85 12.36
CA LEU A 96 -1.33 10.61 11.44
C LEU A 96 -1.70 11.99 11.99
N SER A 97 -2.05 12.07 13.29
CA SER A 97 -2.33 13.34 13.96
C SER A 97 -1.11 14.26 14.01
N GLN A 98 0.08 13.72 14.22
CA GLN A 98 1.33 14.49 14.18
C GLN A 98 1.63 15.04 12.78
N LEU A 99 1.45 14.22 11.75
CA LEU A 99 1.64 14.65 10.36
C LEU A 99 0.63 15.74 9.97
N GLU A 100 -0.60 15.61 10.44
CA GLU A 100 -1.64 16.63 10.24
C GLU A 100 -1.31 17.94 10.96
N ALA A 101 -0.90 17.86 12.22
CA ALA A 101 -0.50 19.03 13.00
C ALA A 101 0.71 19.76 12.39
N SER A 102 1.59 19.03 11.72
CA SER A 102 2.75 19.58 11.01
C SER A 102 2.41 20.13 9.62
N GLY A 103 1.15 20.05 9.19
CA GLY A 103 0.72 20.54 7.88
C GLY A 103 1.19 19.71 6.69
N LEU A 104 1.61 18.46 6.92
CA LEU A 104 2.08 17.56 5.87
C LEU A 104 0.96 16.80 5.19
N ILE A 105 -0.09 16.49 5.95
CA ILE A 105 -1.30 15.82 5.45
C ILE A 105 -2.56 16.49 6.01
N GLU A 106 -3.70 16.17 5.39
CA GLU A 106 -5.03 16.50 5.89
C GLU A 106 -5.84 15.20 5.96
N ALA A 107 -6.32 14.85 7.15
CA ALA A 107 -7.20 13.70 7.35
C ALA A 107 -8.65 14.17 7.38
N ARG A 108 -9.35 14.06 6.23
CA ARG A 108 -10.75 14.52 6.09
C ARG A 108 -11.74 13.61 6.79
N SER A 109 -11.38 12.32 6.94
CA SER A 109 -12.15 11.33 7.67
C SER A 109 -11.21 10.21 8.13
N SER A 110 -11.77 9.16 8.74
CA SER A 110 -10.98 7.99 9.16
C SER A 110 -10.25 7.28 8.00
N ARG A 111 -10.70 7.49 6.76
CA ARG A 111 -10.14 6.83 5.56
C ARG A 111 -9.66 7.78 4.46
N VAL A 112 -10.10 9.03 4.45
CA VAL A 112 -9.73 9.98 3.40
C VAL A 112 -8.54 10.81 3.85
N VAL A 113 -7.44 10.69 3.12
CA VAL A 113 -6.18 11.39 3.39
C VAL A 113 -5.80 12.21 2.17
N ARG A 114 -5.34 13.42 2.42
CA ARG A 114 -4.76 14.29 1.41
C ARG A 114 -3.32 14.62 1.78
N LEU A 115 -2.41 14.41 0.84
CA LEU A 115 -1.02 14.83 1.01
C LEU A 115 -0.91 16.31 0.67
N LEU A 116 -0.55 17.14 1.64
CA LEU A 116 -0.41 18.59 1.44
C LEU A 116 0.98 18.95 0.92
N GLN A 117 2.00 18.21 1.35
CA GLN A 117 3.39 18.45 0.99
C GLN A 117 4.10 17.14 0.64
N PRO A 118 3.77 16.55 -0.52
CA PRO A 118 4.31 15.24 -0.90
C PRO A 118 5.85 15.23 -1.01
N GLU A 119 6.45 16.30 -1.48
CA GLU A 119 7.91 16.41 -1.62
C GLU A 119 8.62 16.34 -0.26
N LEU A 120 8.07 16.98 0.78
CA LEU A 120 8.62 16.90 2.13
C LEU A 120 8.43 15.51 2.72
N LEU A 121 7.30 14.86 2.45
CA LEU A 121 7.06 13.49 2.89
C LEU A 121 8.06 12.52 2.24
N GLU A 122 8.30 12.65 0.95
CA GLU A 122 9.32 11.86 0.25
C GLU A 122 10.72 12.12 0.84
N GLY A 123 11.03 13.36 1.14
CA GLY A 123 12.30 13.75 1.77
C GLY A 123 12.54 13.09 3.13
N MET A 124 11.49 12.79 3.87
CA MET A 124 11.59 12.08 5.16
C MET A 124 12.02 10.62 5.03
N LEU A 125 11.96 10.05 3.83
CA LEU A 125 12.29 8.65 3.56
C LEU A 125 13.74 8.44 3.09
N GLN A 126 14.47 9.51 2.91
CA GLN A 126 15.87 9.47 2.44
C GLN A 126 16.88 9.45 3.57
#